data_04bf21f0555895af40a8785dc18c79ff
#
_entry.id   04bf21f0555895af40a8785dc18c79ff
#
_cell.length_a   1.000
_cell.length_b   1.000
_cell.length_c   1.000
_cell.angle_alpha   90.00
_cell.angle_beta   90.00
_cell.angle_gamma   90.00
#
_symmetry.space_group_name_H-M   'P 1'
#
loop_
_entity.id
_entity.type
_entity.pdbx_description
1 polymer ?
#
loop_
_entity_poly.entity_id
_entity_poly.type
_entity_poly.pdbx_seq_one_letter_code
_entity_poly.pdbx_strand_id
1 'polypeptide(L)' 'MLFDFTEAERNTARRALEIYVSELIDEIGRTERREWRESLRLEREILGRVIEQLSV' A
#
# COMPACT_ATOMS: atom_id res chain seq x y z
N MET A 1 -4.26 -16.01 -8.48
CA MET A 1 -3.31 -15.62 -7.44
C MET A 1 -2.86 -16.84 -6.66
N LEU A 2 -1.59 -16.87 -6.26
CA LEU A 2 -1.00 -18.03 -5.60
C LEU A 2 -1.23 -18.08 -4.08
N PHE A 3 -1.80 -17.02 -3.51
CA PHE A 3 -2.03 -16.95 -2.08
C PHE A 3 -3.42 -17.45 -1.74
N ASP A 4 -3.47 -18.30 -0.73
CA ASP A 4 -4.70 -18.95 -0.31
C ASP A 4 -5.11 -18.40 1.07
N PHE A 5 -5.50 -17.14 1.09
CA PHE A 5 -5.90 -16.46 2.32
C PHE A 5 -7.36 -16.76 2.66
N THR A 6 -7.64 -16.89 3.95
CA THR A 6 -9.01 -16.85 4.43
C THR A 6 -9.55 -15.42 4.23
N GLU A 7 -10.87 -15.27 4.30
CA GLU A 7 -11.49 -13.96 4.21
C GLU A 7 -11.00 -13.02 5.32
N ALA A 8 -10.90 -13.53 6.54
CA ALA A 8 -10.40 -12.75 7.67
C ALA A 8 -8.96 -12.30 7.46
N GLU A 9 -8.11 -13.19 6.98
CA GLU A 9 -6.71 -12.87 6.70
C GLU A 9 -6.60 -11.81 5.63
N ARG A 10 -7.37 -11.95 4.56
CA ARG A 10 -7.37 -11.00 3.45
C ARG A 10 -7.81 -9.62 3.91
N ASN A 11 -8.90 -9.54 4.67
CA ASN A 11 -9.42 -8.28 5.17
C ASN A 11 -8.44 -7.60 6.13
N THR A 12 -7.79 -8.38 6.98
CA THR A 12 -6.80 -7.85 7.92
C THR A 12 -5.58 -7.31 7.18
N ALA A 13 -5.06 -8.06 6.22
CA ALA A 13 -3.92 -7.65 5.42
C ALA A 13 -4.25 -6.38 4.62
N ARG A 14 -5.41 -6.34 3.99
CA ARG A 14 -5.83 -5.18 3.23
C ARG A 14 -5.91 -3.92 4.10
N ARG A 15 -6.52 -4.05 5.27
CA ARG A 15 -6.64 -2.92 6.19
C ARG A 15 -5.28 -2.42 6.66
N ALA A 16 -4.38 -3.35 6.99
CA ALA A 16 -3.03 -2.97 7.39
C ALA A 16 -2.31 -2.20 6.29
N LEU A 17 -2.45 -2.65 5.05
CA LEU A 17 -1.83 -1.98 3.91
C LEU A 17 -2.47 -0.62 3.63
N GLU A 18 -3.78 -0.50 3.80
CA GLU A 18 -4.47 0.78 3.62
C GLU A 18 -4.00 1.81 4.65
N ILE A 19 -3.79 1.38 5.88
CA ILE A 19 -3.25 2.25 6.93
C ILE A 19 -1.84 2.69 6.56
N TYR A 20 -1.00 1.75 6.12
CA TYR A 20 0.36 2.05 5.70
C TYR A 20 0.38 3.04 4.53
N VAL A 21 -0.49 2.84 3.54
CA VAL A 21 -0.59 3.75 2.38
C VAL A 21 -0.99 5.15 2.85
N SER A 22 -1.90 5.26 3.80
CA SER A 22 -2.29 6.55 4.36
C SER A 22 -1.10 7.28 4.98
N GLU A 23 -0.28 6.56 5.76
CA GLU A 23 0.93 7.11 6.33
C GLU A 23 1.95 7.48 5.25
N LEU A 24 2.05 6.67 4.21
CA LEU A 24 2.94 6.90 3.09
C LEU A 24 2.56 8.18 2.32
N ILE A 25 1.26 8.41 2.13
CA ILE A 25 0.78 9.64 1.50
C ILE A 25 1.21 10.86 2.30
N ASP A 26 1.08 10.81 3.62
CA ASP A 26 1.53 11.89 4.49
C ASP A 26 3.03 12.11 4.36
N GLU A 27 3.80 11.03 4.31
CA GLU A 27 5.24 11.09 4.15
C GLU A 27 5.63 11.71 2.81
N ILE A 28 4.94 11.34 1.73
CA ILE A 28 5.16 11.93 0.41
C ILE A 28 4.96 13.45 0.47
N GLY A 29 3.90 13.89 1.16
CA GLY A 29 3.61 15.32 1.29
C GLY A 29 4.66 16.10 2.07
N ARG A 30 5.38 15.42 2.97
CA ARG A 30 6.42 16.05 3.79
C ARG A 30 7.83 15.90 3.24
N THR A 31 8.00 15.07 2.21
CA THR A 31 9.31 14.77 1.66
C THR A 31 9.70 15.85 0.65
N GLU A 32 10.81 16.53 0.92
CA GLU A 32 11.30 17.61 0.05
C GLU A 32 12.20 17.08 -1.07
N ARG A 33 12.90 15.98 -0.83
CA ARG A 33 13.79 15.39 -1.83
C ARG A 33 12.98 14.72 -2.91
N ARG A 34 13.17 15.19 -4.14
CA ARG A 34 12.46 14.67 -5.30
C ARG A 34 12.64 13.18 -5.51
N GLU A 35 13.87 12.69 -5.38
CA GLU A 35 14.19 11.27 -5.58
C GLU A 35 13.47 10.38 -4.58
N TRP A 36 13.44 10.80 -3.34
CA TRP A 36 12.75 10.08 -2.28
C TRP A 36 11.26 10.09 -2.50
N ARG A 37 10.73 11.24 -2.91
CA ARG A 37 9.31 11.36 -3.19
C ARG A 37 8.88 10.43 -4.31
N GLU A 38 9.68 10.32 -5.37
CA GLU A 38 9.38 9.42 -6.47
C GLU A 38 9.43 7.96 -6.04
N SER A 39 10.40 7.57 -5.22
CA SER A 39 10.47 6.22 -4.66
C SER A 39 9.25 5.88 -3.83
N LEU A 40 8.80 6.82 -3.00
CA LEU A 40 7.61 6.63 -2.17
C LEU A 40 6.34 6.54 -3.00
N ARG A 41 6.25 7.33 -4.07
CA ARG A 41 5.12 7.25 -5.00
C ARG A 41 5.04 5.91 -5.71
N LEU A 42 6.19 5.39 -6.10
CA LEU A 42 6.25 4.08 -6.72
C LEU A 42 5.81 2.99 -5.75
N GLU A 43 6.27 3.06 -4.52
CA GLU A 43 5.85 2.13 -3.47
C GLU A 43 4.34 2.18 -3.26
N ARG A 44 3.78 3.39 -3.21
CA ARG A 44 2.34 3.57 -3.09
C ARG A 44 1.59 2.93 -4.25
N GLU A 45 2.11 3.08 -5.46
CA GLU A 45 1.49 2.50 -6.65
C GLU A 45 1.48 0.97 -6.59
N ILE A 46 2.59 0.39 -6.17
CA ILE A 46 2.70 -1.06 -6.01
C ILE A 46 1.71 -1.55 -4.95
N LEU A 47 1.63 -0.85 -3.82
CA LEU A 47 0.72 -1.22 -2.75
C LEU A 47 -0.75 -1.11 -3.19
N GLY A 48 -1.08 -0.13 -4.01
CA GLY A 48 -2.42 0.00 -4.57
C GLY A 48 -2.83 -1.23 -5.36
N ARG A 49 -1.92 -1.78 -6.15
CA ARG A 49 -2.18 -3.00 -6.92
C ARG A 49 -2.36 -4.21 -6.00
N VAL A 50 -1.55 -4.30 -4.95
CA VAL A 50 -1.68 -5.40 -3.98
C VAL A 50 -3.02 -5.32 -3.26
N ILE A 51 -3.42 -4.13 -2.85
CA ILE A 51 -4.71 -3.91 -2.18
C ILE A 51 -5.86 -4.33 -3.09
N GLU A 52 -5.80 -3.98 -4.37
CA GLU A 52 -6.82 -4.41 -5.33
C GLU A 52 -6.94 -5.93 -5.40
N GLN A 53 -5.82 -6.62 -5.42
CA GLN A 53 -5.81 -8.08 -5.44
C GLN A 53 -6.40 -8.68 -4.17
N LEU A 54 -6.19 -8.03 -3.05
CA LEU A 54 -6.74 -8.49 -1.77
C LEU A 54 -8.23 -8.15 -1.61
N SER A 55 -8.76 -7.27 -2.45
CA SER A 55 -10.15 -6.82 -2.37
C SER A 55 -11.13 -7.69 -3.15
N VAL A 56 -10.65 -8.72 -3.77
CA VAL A 56 -11.48 -9.62 -4.60
C VAL A 56 -12.17 -10.67 -3.78
#